data_f8df33b4b9cda80f1c873560e5fc249b
#
_entry.id   f8df33b4b9cda80f1c873560e5fc249b
#
_cell.length_a   1.000
_cell.length_b   1.000
_cell.length_c   1.000
_cell.angle_alpha   90.00
_cell.angle_beta   90.00
_cell.angle_gamma   90.00
#
_symmetry.space_group_name_H-M   'P 1'
#
loop_
_entity.id
_entity.type
_entity.pdbx_description
1 polymer ?
#
loop_
_entity_poly.entity_id
_entity_poly.type
_entity_poly.pdbx_seq_one_letter_code
_entity_poly.pdbx_strand_id
1 'polypeptide(L)'
;MRCSGARVLRCLGAAVLVVAAYADTAAAQRGGGAPAARTARQAAPIDITGNWVAFVTEDWRFRMITPPKGDYTRVPLTPEGRKAADAWDPAADTAAGNQCKAYGAGAIMRVPGRFRIAWQDDATLRVESDAGMQTRALRFAAAAPSRERTWQGDSRALWEPATRSLRVVTTNFRAGYLRRNGVPYSENATITEHFDVAPHPDGGQILVVTTIVEDPRYLQRPFIVSSHFKQDKDVSKWNPQPCAAVW
;
A
#
# COMPACT_ATOMS: atom_id res chain seq x y z
N MET A 1 37.04 72.86 4.46
CA MET A 1 38.45 73.36 4.47
C MET A 1 39.25 72.41 3.63
N ARG A 2 39.63 72.84 2.39
CA ARG A 2 40.98 73.28 1.94
C ARG A 2 42.02 72.17 2.19
N CYS A 3 42.81 71.68 1.34
CA CYS A 3 43.35 71.93 0.03
C CYS A 3 44.29 70.76 -0.23
N SER A 4 44.36 70.27 -1.40
CA SER A 4 45.35 70.66 -2.46
C SER A 4 46.72 69.99 -2.34
N GLY A 5 47.14 69.38 -3.42
CA GLY A 5 48.54 69.36 -3.77
C GLY A 5 48.98 68.14 -4.60
N ALA A 6 49.00 68.34 -5.87
CA ALA A 6 49.62 67.49 -6.90
C ALA A 6 51.13 67.26 -6.68
N ARG A 7 51.69 66.18 -7.18
CA ARG A 7 52.81 66.23 -8.14
C ARG A 7 53.10 64.87 -8.77
N VAL A 8 53.23 64.97 -10.06
CA VAL A 8 53.63 63.96 -11.05
C VAL A 8 55.13 63.65 -10.88
N LEU A 9 55.45 62.34 -10.93
CA LEU A 9 56.79 61.96 -11.42
C LEU A 9 56.72 60.73 -12.30
N ARG A 10 57.02 60.87 -13.55
CA ARG A 10 57.22 59.79 -14.53
C ARG A 10 58.57 59.11 -14.27
N CYS A 11 58.57 57.79 -14.22
CA CYS A 11 59.77 57.00 -14.53
C CYS A 11 59.37 55.86 -15.47
N LEU A 12 60.00 55.92 -16.63
CA LEU A 12 60.02 54.82 -17.61
C LEU A 12 60.88 53.68 -17.03
N GLY A 13 60.35 52.49 -17.15
CA GLY A 13 61.08 51.27 -16.79
C GLY A 13 60.59 50.10 -17.60
N ALA A 14 61.44 49.57 -18.40
CA ALA A 14 61.36 48.49 -19.37
C ALA A 14 60.35 47.38 -19.13
N ALA A 15 59.58 47.08 -20.17
CA ALA A 15 58.75 45.91 -20.28
C ALA A 15 59.60 44.66 -20.53
N VAL A 16 59.61 43.72 -19.63
CA VAL A 16 60.04 42.31 -19.86
C VAL A 16 58.80 41.49 -20.03
N LEU A 17 58.50 41.12 -21.27
CA LEU A 17 57.46 40.14 -21.59
C LEU A 17 57.93 38.73 -21.20
N VAL A 18 57.48 38.22 -20.07
CA VAL A 18 57.54 36.78 -19.74
C VAL A 18 56.26 36.13 -20.24
N VAL A 19 56.37 35.50 -21.40
CA VAL A 19 55.26 34.60 -21.87
C VAL A 19 55.30 33.34 -21.04
N ALA A 20 54.49 33.29 -20.02
CA ALA A 20 54.17 32.03 -19.30
C ALA A 20 53.15 31.25 -20.12
N ALA A 21 53.61 30.18 -20.75
CA ALA A 21 52.75 29.18 -21.35
C ALA A 21 51.98 28.47 -20.25
N TYR A 22 50.72 28.85 -20.06
CA TYR A 22 49.78 28.03 -19.26
C TYR A 22 49.38 26.81 -20.08
N ALA A 23 49.96 25.66 -19.75
CA ALA A 23 49.46 24.40 -20.20
C ALA A 23 48.09 24.18 -19.51
N ASP A 24 47.02 24.39 -20.24
CA ASP A 24 45.68 23.96 -19.84
C ASP A 24 45.66 22.43 -19.70
N THR A 25 45.87 21.94 -18.50
CA THR A 25 45.46 20.59 -18.15
C THR A 25 43.95 20.58 -18.07
N ALA A 26 43.31 20.34 -19.20
CA ALA A 26 41.91 19.95 -19.24
C ALA A 26 41.75 18.63 -18.44
N ALA A 27 41.54 18.76 -17.13
CA ALA A 27 41.08 17.66 -16.31
C ALA A 27 39.68 17.26 -16.86
N ALA A 28 39.66 16.17 -17.63
CA ALA A 28 38.44 15.54 -18.03
C ALA A 28 37.65 15.24 -16.77
N GLN A 29 36.68 16.10 -16.44
CA GLN A 29 35.64 15.79 -15.47
C GLN A 29 34.91 14.57 -16.02
N ARG A 30 35.32 13.39 -15.51
CA ARG A 30 34.49 12.16 -15.63
C ARG A 30 33.17 12.54 -15.02
N GLY A 31 32.15 12.73 -15.85
CA GLY A 31 30.78 12.94 -15.44
C GLY A 31 30.36 11.73 -14.60
N GLY A 32 30.47 11.87 -13.28
CA GLY A 32 29.83 10.97 -12.35
C GLY A 32 28.34 11.14 -12.55
N GLY A 33 27.73 10.29 -13.38
CA GLY A 33 26.30 10.23 -13.48
C GLY A 33 25.74 10.04 -12.06
N ALA A 34 24.71 10.82 -11.71
CA ALA A 34 24.01 10.62 -10.44
C ALA A 34 23.70 9.12 -10.28
N PRO A 35 23.92 8.53 -9.09
CA PRO A 35 23.62 7.12 -8.88
C PRO A 35 22.16 6.85 -9.27
N ALA A 36 21.93 5.82 -10.05
CA ALA A 36 20.58 5.45 -10.48
C ALA A 36 19.66 5.34 -9.25
N ALA A 37 18.47 5.94 -9.34
CA ALA A 37 17.49 5.88 -8.26
C ALA A 37 17.19 4.42 -7.93
N ARG A 38 17.18 4.07 -6.64
CA ARG A 38 16.84 2.71 -6.20
C ARG A 38 15.43 2.36 -6.64
N THR A 39 15.25 1.12 -7.11
CA THR A 39 13.91 0.58 -7.36
C THR A 39 13.13 0.45 -6.04
N ALA A 40 11.81 0.32 -6.11
CA ALA A 40 11.00 0.13 -4.90
C ALA A 40 11.41 -1.12 -4.13
N ARG A 41 11.77 -2.18 -4.85
CA ARG A 41 12.29 -3.42 -4.27
C ARG A 41 13.62 -3.21 -3.55
N GLN A 42 14.56 -2.47 -4.14
CA GLN A 42 15.86 -2.18 -3.53
C GLN A 42 15.77 -1.20 -2.35
N ALA A 43 14.72 -0.37 -2.32
CA ALA A 43 14.48 0.61 -1.27
C ALA A 43 13.64 0.07 -0.10
N ALA A 44 13.19 -1.20 -0.17
CA ALA A 44 12.34 -1.80 0.84
C ALA A 44 13.02 -1.80 2.22
N PRO A 45 12.44 -1.17 3.26
CA PRO A 45 12.98 -1.16 4.62
C PRO A 45 12.64 -2.42 5.40
N ILE A 46 11.67 -3.20 4.91
CA ILE A 46 11.22 -4.49 5.43
C ILE A 46 10.95 -5.45 4.27
N ASP A 47 11.01 -6.74 4.55
CA ASP A 47 10.59 -7.78 3.62
C ASP A 47 9.24 -8.37 4.07
N ILE A 48 8.20 -8.13 3.29
CA ILE A 48 6.86 -8.69 3.49
C ILE A 48 6.59 -9.86 2.55
N THR A 49 7.56 -10.27 1.73
CA THR A 49 7.39 -11.39 0.79
C THR A 49 7.30 -12.72 1.52
N GLY A 50 6.70 -13.71 0.86
CA GLY A 50 6.56 -15.06 1.40
C GLY A 50 5.13 -15.53 1.47
N ASN A 51 4.93 -16.62 2.21
CA ASN A 51 3.63 -17.22 2.46
C ASN A 51 3.20 -16.90 3.89
N TRP A 52 1.96 -16.52 4.03
CA TRP A 52 1.36 -16.07 5.27
C TRP A 52 0.04 -16.78 5.52
N VAL A 53 -0.23 -17.19 6.75
CA VAL A 53 -1.51 -17.77 7.16
C VAL A 53 -2.18 -16.87 8.19
N ALA A 54 -3.48 -16.66 8.04
CA ALA A 54 -4.24 -15.85 8.99
C ALA A 54 -4.10 -16.37 10.41
N PHE A 55 -3.68 -15.49 11.32
CA PHE A 55 -3.59 -15.73 12.75
C PHE A 55 -4.69 -14.91 13.43
N VAL A 56 -5.88 -15.50 13.55
CA VAL A 56 -7.08 -14.78 13.98
C VAL A 56 -7.12 -14.68 15.50
N THR A 57 -6.56 -13.60 16.03
CA THR A 57 -6.55 -13.24 17.46
C THR A 57 -7.54 -12.13 17.80
N GLU A 58 -7.99 -11.39 16.78
CA GLU A 58 -8.88 -10.25 16.89
C GLU A 58 -10.15 -10.45 16.07
N ASP A 59 -11.25 -9.88 16.52
CA ASP A 59 -12.56 -9.92 15.82
C ASP A 59 -13.00 -11.32 15.35
N TRP A 60 -12.52 -12.40 16.01
CA TRP A 60 -12.73 -13.79 15.58
C TRP A 60 -14.20 -14.09 15.28
N ARG A 61 -15.14 -13.57 16.10
CA ARG A 61 -16.58 -13.70 15.94
C ARG A 61 -17.09 -13.18 14.59
N PHE A 62 -16.44 -12.16 14.03
CA PHE A 62 -16.83 -11.53 12.77
C PHE A 62 -15.98 -11.99 11.58
N ARG A 63 -14.97 -12.83 11.85
CA ARG A 63 -14.04 -13.32 10.82
C ARG A 63 -14.23 -14.80 10.53
N MET A 64 -14.45 -15.62 11.57
CA MET A 64 -14.49 -17.08 11.44
C MET A 64 -15.84 -17.62 10.94
N ILE A 65 -16.91 -16.87 11.12
CA ILE A 65 -18.24 -17.23 10.63
C ILE A 65 -18.88 -15.99 9.98
N THR A 66 -19.92 -16.22 9.17
CA THR A 66 -20.78 -15.12 8.72
C THR A 66 -21.64 -14.64 9.89
N PRO A 67 -21.50 -13.37 10.35
CA PRO A 67 -22.33 -12.86 11.44
C PRO A 67 -23.80 -12.78 11.03
N PRO A 68 -24.73 -12.82 11.99
CA PRO A 68 -26.14 -12.60 11.67
C PRO A 68 -26.38 -11.24 11.01
N LYS A 69 -27.38 -11.16 10.14
CA LYS A 69 -27.89 -9.89 9.62
C LYS A 69 -28.33 -9.02 10.80
N GLY A 70 -28.02 -7.73 10.77
CA GLY A 70 -28.29 -6.82 11.88
C GLY A 70 -27.15 -6.68 12.90
N ASP A 71 -26.19 -7.61 12.94
CA ASP A 71 -25.04 -7.49 13.83
C ASP A 71 -23.94 -6.63 13.21
N TYR A 72 -24.08 -5.34 13.39
CA TYR A 72 -23.14 -4.32 12.90
C TYR A 72 -22.29 -3.72 14.02
N THR A 73 -22.18 -4.42 15.12
CA THR A 73 -21.40 -3.98 16.30
C THR A 73 -20.01 -3.49 15.92
N ARG A 74 -19.64 -2.31 16.43
CA ARG A 74 -18.36 -1.62 16.19
C ARG A 74 -18.14 -1.08 14.77
N VAL A 75 -19.11 -1.19 13.86
CA VAL A 75 -19.03 -0.52 12.57
C VAL A 75 -19.81 0.81 12.65
N PRO A 76 -19.15 1.95 12.41
CA PRO A 76 -19.78 3.26 12.56
C PRO A 76 -20.62 3.61 11.32
N LEU A 77 -21.68 2.84 11.06
CA LEU A 77 -22.55 3.03 9.90
C LEU A 77 -23.35 4.31 9.98
N THR A 78 -23.46 5.01 8.84
CA THR A 78 -24.49 6.03 8.62
C THR A 78 -25.88 5.37 8.58
N PRO A 79 -26.99 6.14 8.69
CA PRO A 79 -28.34 5.62 8.45
C PRO A 79 -28.47 4.93 7.07
N GLU A 80 -27.84 5.49 6.03
CA GLU A 80 -27.83 4.91 4.69
C GLU A 80 -27.04 3.60 4.66
N GLY A 81 -25.85 3.55 5.29
CA GLY A 81 -25.05 2.34 5.42
C GLY A 81 -25.79 1.23 6.16
N ARG A 82 -26.53 1.57 7.22
CA ARG A 82 -27.39 0.61 7.94
C ARG A 82 -28.50 0.08 7.04
N LYS A 83 -29.22 0.96 6.34
CA LYS A 83 -30.26 0.55 5.40
C LYS A 83 -29.72 -0.38 4.31
N ALA A 84 -28.54 -0.10 3.78
CA ALA A 84 -27.89 -0.96 2.79
C ALA A 84 -27.51 -2.32 3.37
N ALA A 85 -26.98 -2.36 4.61
CA ALA A 85 -26.66 -3.60 5.31
C ALA A 85 -27.94 -4.43 5.64
N ASP A 86 -29.03 -3.77 6.01
CA ASP A 86 -30.33 -4.43 6.28
C ASP A 86 -30.96 -4.99 5.00
N ALA A 87 -30.61 -4.46 3.83
CA ALA A 87 -31.04 -4.99 2.53
C ALA A 87 -30.19 -6.18 2.03
N TRP A 88 -29.15 -6.61 2.79
CA TRP A 88 -28.29 -7.73 2.38
C TRP A 88 -29.07 -9.01 2.12
N ASP A 89 -28.82 -9.58 0.95
CA ASP A 89 -29.38 -10.86 0.50
C ASP A 89 -28.27 -11.67 -0.21
N PRO A 90 -27.70 -12.68 0.46
CA PRO A 90 -26.62 -13.48 -0.13
C PRO A 90 -27.08 -14.35 -1.30
N ALA A 91 -28.37 -14.73 -1.36
CA ALA A 91 -28.89 -15.52 -2.47
C ALA A 91 -28.99 -14.64 -3.73
N ALA A 92 -29.47 -13.39 -3.59
CA ALA A 92 -29.47 -12.42 -4.66
C ALA A 92 -28.06 -12.05 -5.13
N ASP A 93 -27.09 -11.90 -4.21
CA ASP A 93 -25.69 -11.70 -4.58
C ASP A 93 -25.12 -12.86 -5.40
N THR A 94 -25.42 -14.09 -5.01
CA THR A 94 -25.00 -15.30 -5.73
C THR A 94 -25.62 -15.36 -7.12
N ALA A 95 -26.92 -15.13 -7.23
CA ALA A 95 -27.64 -15.14 -8.51
C ALA A 95 -27.13 -14.06 -9.48
N ALA A 96 -26.67 -12.92 -8.94
CA ALA A 96 -26.09 -11.82 -9.73
C ALA A 96 -24.57 -11.97 -9.98
N GLY A 97 -23.92 -13.06 -9.58
CA GLY A 97 -22.48 -13.26 -9.72
C GLY A 97 -21.65 -12.33 -8.82
N ASN A 98 -22.21 -11.85 -7.72
CA ASN A 98 -21.62 -10.90 -6.80
C ASN A 98 -21.09 -11.53 -5.49
N GLN A 99 -20.93 -12.84 -5.43
CA GLN A 99 -20.44 -13.55 -4.25
C GLN A 99 -19.05 -13.10 -3.75
N CYS A 100 -18.29 -12.39 -4.59
CA CYS A 100 -17.00 -11.82 -4.21
C CYS A 100 -17.07 -10.46 -3.50
N LYS A 101 -18.24 -9.90 -3.22
CA LYS A 101 -18.38 -8.60 -2.51
C LYS A 101 -17.64 -8.55 -1.18
N ALA A 102 -17.62 -9.66 -0.43
CA ALA A 102 -16.93 -9.75 0.87
C ALA A 102 -15.43 -10.13 0.75
N TYR A 103 -14.91 -10.25 -0.47
CA TYR A 103 -13.50 -10.53 -0.75
C TYR A 103 -12.80 -9.35 -1.45
N GLY A 104 -13.47 -8.22 -1.57
CA GLY A 104 -12.90 -7.00 -2.14
C GLY A 104 -11.87 -6.35 -1.22
N ALA A 105 -11.21 -5.30 -1.72
CA ALA A 105 -10.09 -4.62 -1.04
C ALA A 105 -10.39 -4.23 0.41
N GLY A 106 -11.64 -3.83 0.72
CA GLY A 106 -12.04 -3.43 2.08
C GLY A 106 -12.15 -4.57 3.10
N ALA A 107 -12.13 -5.83 2.63
CA ALA A 107 -12.34 -6.98 3.51
C ALA A 107 -11.31 -8.11 3.35
N ILE A 108 -10.61 -8.19 2.21
CA ILE A 108 -9.79 -9.37 1.88
C ILE A 108 -8.78 -9.72 2.96
N MET A 109 -8.13 -8.73 3.59
CA MET A 109 -7.17 -8.96 4.67
C MET A 109 -7.83 -9.48 5.97
N ARG A 110 -9.15 -9.43 6.06
CA ARG A 110 -9.92 -9.96 7.20
C ARG A 110 -10.40 -11.39 6.97
N VAL A 111 -10.43 -11.84 5.73
CA VAL A 111 -10.85 -13.21 5.38
C VAL A 111 -9.82 -14.19 5.90
N PRO A 112 -10.18 -15.17 6.75
CA PRO A 112 -9.25 -16.21 7.16
C PRO A 112 -8.82 -17.04 5.95
N GLY A 113 -7.52 -17.20 5.78
CA GLY A 113 -6.95 -17.91 4.64
C GLY A 113 -5.44 -17.73 4.60
N ARG A 114 -4.86 -18.03 3.46
CA ARG A 114 -3.43 -17.85 3.18
C ARG A 114 -3.21 -16.79 2.14
N PHE A 115 -2.07 -16.11 2.29
CA PHE A 115 -1.61 -15.13 1.32
C PHE A 115 -0.22 -15.50 0.82
N ARG A 116 0.03 -15.23 -0.46
CA ARG A 116 1.35 -15.21 -1.08
C ARG A 116 1.67 -13.80 -1.48
N ILE A 117 2.80 -13.28 -1.04
CA ILE A 117 3.28 -11.95 -1.40
C ILE A 117 4.63 -12.12 -2.08
N ALA A 118 4.75 -11.63 -3.29
CA ALA A 118 5.96 -11.71 -4.08
C ALA A 118 6.16 -10.47 -4.95
N TRP A 119 7.40 -10.14 -5.24
CA TRP A 119 7.70 -9.16 -6.26
C TRP A 119 7.35 -9.71 -7.64
N GLN A 120 6.46 -9.03 -8.34
CA GLN A 120 6.15 -9.28 -9.75
C GLN A 120 7.22 -8.66 -10.66
N ASP A 121 7.68 -7.47 -10.26
CA ASP A 121 8.75 -6.68 -10.88
C ASP A 121 9.37 -5.77 -9.81
N ASP A 122 10.30 -4.88 -10.20
CA ASP A 122 11.01 -3.99 -9.28
C ASP A 122 10.13 -2.89 -8.65
N ALA A 123 8.90 -2.70 -9.13
CA ALA A 123 7.98 -1.66 -8.70
C ALA A 123 6.58 -2.17 -8.33
N THR A 124 6.37 -3.49 -8.33
CA THR A 124 5.04 -4.08 -8.08
C THR A 124 5.16 -5.30 -7.17
N LEU A 125 4.48 -5.27 -6.03
CA LEU A 125 4.21 -6.44 -5.21
C LEU A 125 2.88 -7.06 -5.62
N ARG A 126 2.87 -8.37 -5.84
CA ARG A 126 1.69 -9.18 -6.08
C ARG A 126 1.28 -9.86 -4.79
N VAL A 127 0.02 -9.69 -4.40
CA VAL A 127 -0.61 -10.33 -3.24
C VAL A 127 -1.70 -11.26 -3.76
N GLU A 128 -1.58 -12.54 -3.47
CA GLU A 128 -2.57 -13.56 -3.81
C GLU A 128 -3.21 -14.10 -2.54
N SER A 129 -4.52 -14.31 -2.55
CA SER A 129 -5.27 -14.98 -1.48
C SER A 129 -5.81 -16.31 -1.98
N ASP A 130 -5.67 -17.39 -1.20
CA ASP A 130 -6.32 -18.67 -1.48
C ASP A 130 -7.85 -18.57 -1.27
N ALA A 131 -8.28 -17.87 -0.23
CA ALA A 131 -9.70 -17.62 0.01
C ALA A 131 -10.22 -16.57 -1.00
N GLY A 132 -11.22 -16.97 -1.78
CA GLY A 132 -11.80 -16.15 -2.83
C GLY A 132 -10.97 -16.08 -4.11
N MET A 133 -9.77 -16.71 -4.16
CA MET A 133 -8.87 -16.71 -5.31
C MET A 133 -8.57 -15.29 -5.83
N GLN A 134 -8.31 -14.35 -4.91
CA GLN A 134 -8.11 -12.95 -5.27
C GLN A 134 -6.63 -12.65 -5.53
N THR A 135 -6.39 -11.72 -6.43
CA THR A 135 -5.05 -11.19 -6.72
C THR A 135 -5.08 -9.66 -6.69
N ARG A 136 -4.11 -9.05 -6.01
CA ARG A 136 -3.90 -7.60 -5.95
C ARG A 136 -2.50 -7.25 -6.42
N ALA A 137 -2.36 -6.14 -7.15
CA ALA A 137 -1.08 -5.55 -7.50
C ALA A 137 -0.88 -4.26 -6.71
N LEU A 138 0.11 -4.23 -5.82
CA LEU A 138 0.49 -3.05 -5.04
C LEU A 138 1.60 -2.33 -5.81
N ARG A 139 1.26 -1.21 -6.46
CA ARG A 139 2.15 -0.51 -7.40
C ARG A 139 2.83 0.68 -6.74
N PHE A 140 4.15 0.72 -6.78
CA PHE A 140 4.97 1.84 -6.31
C PHE A 140 5.09 2.94 -7.35
N ALA A 141 5.06 2.59 -8.63
CA ALA A 141 5.04 3.56 -9.71
C ALA A 141 3.65 4.21 -9.86
N ALA A 142 3.65 5.48 -10.27
CA ALA A 142 2.42 6.13 -10.68
C ALA A 142 1.86 5.43 -11.93
N ALA A 143 0.60 5.04 -11.89
CA ALA A 143 -0.11 4.48 -13.02
C ALA A 143 -1.45 5.23 -13.17
N ALA A 144 -1.93 5.34 -14.39
CA ALA A 144 -3.29 5.81 -14.62
C ALA A 144 -4.28 4.84 -13.97
N PRO A 145 -5.40 5.33 -13.43
CA PRO A 145 -6.44 4.47 -12.91
C PRO A 145 -6.94 3.50 -13.98
N SER A 146 -7.27 2.28 -13.56
CA SER A 146 -7.88 1.29 -14.44
C SER A 146 -9.23 1.80 -14.96
N ARG A 147 -9.56 1.50 -16.22
CA ARG A 147 -10.86 1.91 -16.81
C ARG A 147 -12.02 1.19 -16.14
N GLU A 148 -11.80 -0.05 -15.74
CA GLU A 148 -12.81 -0.88 -15.09
C GLU A 148 -12.53 -1.03 -13.61
N ARG A 149 -13.59 -0.89 -12.79
CA ARG A 149 -13.53 -1.17 -11.36
C ARG A 149 -13.54 -2.67 -11.13
N THR A 150 -12.57 -3.15 -10.38
CA THR A 150 -12.50 -4.55 -9.92
C THR A 150 -12.84 -4.64 -8.43
N TRP A 151 -12.98 -5.84 -7.87
CA TRP A 151 -13.12 -6.00 -6.43
C TRP A 151 -11.88 -5.52 -5.64
N GLN A 152 -10.70 -5.61 -6.25
CA GLN A 152 -9.42 -5.25 -5.62
C GLN A 152 -8.99 -3.81 -5.91
N GLY A 153 -9.61 -3.12 -6.87
CA GLY A 153 -9.31 -1.74 -7.22
C GLY A 153 -7.87 -1.50 -7.67
N ASP A 154 -7.46 -0.24 -7.58
CA ASP A 154 -6.12 0.24 -7.89
C ASP A 154 -5.39 0.58 -6.60
N SER A 155 -4.32 -0.16 -6.28
CA SER A 155 -3.52 0.00 -5.06
C SER A 155 -2.21 0.70 -5.37
N ARG A 156 -1.98 1.86 -4.73
CA ARG A 156 -0.70 2.58 -4.73
C ARG A 156 0.06 2.29 -3.45
N ALA A 157 1.29 1.87 -3.61
CA ALA A 157 2.18 1.50 -2.52
C ALA A 157 3.26 2.56 -2.32
N LEU A 158 3.64 2.78 -1.07
CA LEU A 158 4.73 3.68 -0.67
C LEU A 158 5.41 3.10 0.56
N TRP A 159 6.75 3.01 0.51
CA TRP A 159 7.53 2.74 1.71
C TRP A 159 7.55 3.95 2.64
N GLU A 160 7.34 3.71 3.92
CA GLU A 160 7.48 4.69 4.99
C GLU A 160 8.73 4.37 5.82
N PRO A 161 9.90 4.92 5.46
CA PRO A 161 11.17 4.52 6.09
C PRO A 161 11.22 4.83 7.59
N ALA A 162 10.55 5.88 8.05
CA ALA A 162 10.54 6.29 9.46
C ALA A 162 9.87 5.25 10.36
N THR A 163 8.80 4.63 9.89
CA THR A 163 8.06 3.58 10.60
C THR A 163 8.50 2.18 10.18
N ARG A 164 9.30 2.09 9.11
CA ARG A 164 9.67 0.82 8.46
C ARG A 164 8.44 0.01 8.08
N SER A 165 7.46 0.65 7.48
CA SER A 165 6.21 0.03 7.04
C SER A 165 5.97 0.23 5.56
N LEU A 166 5.02 -0.54 5.01
CA LEU A 166 4.46 -0.31 3.70
C LEU A 166 3.08 0.30 3.86
N ARG A 167 2.88 1.50 3.30
CA ARG A 167 1.55 2.09 3.18
C ARG A 167 0.98 1.83 1.78
N VAL A 168 -0.26 1.39 1.73
CA VAL A 168 -1.00 1.14 0.50
C VAL A 168 -2.31 1.90 0.54
N VAL A 169 -2.59 2.70 -0.50
CA VAL A 169 -3.87 3.38 -0.68
C VAL A 169 -4.57 2.79 -1.88
N THR A 170 -5.79 2.30 -1.67
CA THR A 170 -6.61 1.66 -2.70
C THR A 170 -7.88 2.45 -2.95
N THR A 171 -8.16 2.70 -4.22
CA THR A 171 -9.35 3.37 -4.74
C THR A 171 -9.85 2.65 -5.99
N ASN A 172 -10.84 3.19 -6.70
CA ASN A 172 -11.32 2.69 -7.99
C ASN A 172 -11.75 1.22 -7.97
N PHE A 173 -12.41 0.79 -6.90
CA PHE A 173 -12.95 -0.56 -6.74
C PHE A 173 -14.48 -0.59 -6.89
N ARG A 174 -15.02 -1.80 -7.06
CA ARG A 174 -16.46 -2.05 -6.99
C ARG A 174 -16.90 -1.96 -5.53
N ALA A 175 -18.11 -1.44 -5.30
CA ALA A 175 -18.75 -1.49 -3.98
C ALA A 175 -18.83 -2.92 -3.45
N GLY A 176 -18.53 -3.11 -2.17
CA GLY A 176 -18.46 -4.44 -1.55
C GLY A 176 -18.87 -4.43 -0.09
N TYR A 177 -18.42 -5.43 0.65
CA TYR A 177 -18.72 -5.58 2.07
C TYR A 177 -17.46 -5.57 2.92
N LEU A 178 -17.49 -4.84 4.05
CA LEU A 178 -16.48 -4.86 5.12
C LEU A 178 -16.60 -6.13 5.97
N ARG A 179 -17.80 -6.70 6.04
CA ARG A 179 -18.15 -7.94 6.73
C ARG A 179 -19.11 -8.73 5.88
N ARG A 180 -19.08 -10.05 6.02
CA ARG A 180 -19.86 -11.00 5.23
C ARG A 180 -21.36 -10.92 5.41
N ASN A 181 -21.83 -10.26 6.45
CA ASN A 181 -23.26 -10.02 6.71
C ASN A 181 -23.77 -8.72 6.07
N GLY A 182 -23.18 -8.31 4.95
CA GLY A 182 -23.68 -7.21 4.15
C GLY A 182 -23.29 -5.81 4.63
N VAL A 183 -22.39 -5.67 5.61
CA VAL A 183 -21.88 -4.36 6.03
C VAL A 183 -21.15 -3.70 4.86
N PRO A 184 -21.70 -2.63 4.25
CA PRO A 184 -21.21 -2.15 2.96
C PRO A 184 -20.00 -1.22 3.06
N TYR A 185 -19.28 -1.12 1.94
CA TYR A 185 -18.51 0.05 1.54
C TYR A 185 -18.87 0.43 0.10
N SER A 186 -18.86 1.73 -0.19
CA SER A 186 -19.19 2.23 -1.52
C SER A 186 -17.97 2.29 -2.44
N GLU A 187 -18.20 2.53 -3.71
CA GLU A 187 -17.16 2.79 -4.70
C GLU A 187 -16.42 4.12 -4.49
N ASN A 188 -16.91 4.97 -3.59
CA ASN A 188 -16.31 6.26 -3.23
C ASN A 188 -15.44 6.16 -1.97
N ALA A 189 -15.34 4.96 -1.38
CA ALA A 189 -14.47 4.76 -0.23
C ALA A 189 -12.98 4.88 -0.61
N THR A 190 -12.17 5.19 0.38
CA THR A 190 -10.72 5.08 0.31
C THR A 190 -10.27 4.06 1.35
N ILE A 191 -9.40 3.14 0.95
CA ILE A 191 -8.85 2.13 1.84
C ILE A 191 -7.36 2.39 1.97
N THR A 192 -6.90 2.66 3.20
CA THR A 192 -5.49 2.77 3.53
C THR A 192 -5.07 1.58 4.37
N GLU A 193 -4.00 0.91 3.97
CA GLU A 193 -3.46 -0.25 4.68
C GLU A 193 -1.99 0.01 5.03
N HIS A 194 -1.62 -0.32 6.26
CA HIS A 194 -0.23 -0.33 6.73
C HIS A 194 0.19 -1.77 6.98
N PHE A 195 1.28 -2.18 6.35
CA PHE A 195 1.86 -3.51 6.48
C PHE A 195 3.13 -3.40 7.31
N ASP A 196 3.16 -4.08 8.43
CA ASP A 196 4.27 -4.11 9.37
C ASP A 196 4.70 -5.56 9.62
N VAL A 197 5.99 -5.79 9.83
CA VAL A 197 6.53 -7.10 10.17
C VAL A 197 7.19 -7.04 11.53
N ALA A 198 6.84 -7.98 12.40
CA ALA A 198 7.40 -8.13 13.72
C ALA A 198 7.92 -9.57 13.94
N PRO A 199 8.93 -9.77 14.79
CA PRO A 199 9.35 -11.11 15.17
C PRO A 199 8.25 -11.81 15.99
N HIS A 200 8.09 -13.11 15.77
CA HIS A 200 7.20 -13.95 16.56
C HIS A 200 8.03 -14.73 17.61
N PRO A 201 7.53 -14.94 18.84
CA PRO A 201 8.26 -15.64 19.90
C PRO A 201 8.76 -17.05 19.55
N ASP A 202 8.11 -17.73 18.61
CA ASP A 202 8.51 -19.07 18.15
C ASP A 202 9.60 -19.05 17.03
N GLY A 203 10.23 -17.90 16.80
CA GLY A 203 11.32 -17.74 15.83
C GLY A 203 10.89 -17.49 14.39
N GLY A 204 9.58 -17.24 14.15
CA GLY A 204 9.05 -16.81 12.86
C GLY A 204 8.78 -15.30 12.83
N GLN A 205 7.96 -14.91 11.85
CA GLN A 205 7.50 -13.52 11.69
C GLN A 205 5.96 -13.44 11.74
N ILE A 206 5.48 -12.30 12.22
CA ILE A 206 4.08 -11.89 12.10
C ILE A 206 4.03 -10.70 11.14
N LEU A 207 3.16 -10.79 10.16
CA LEU A 207 2.72 -9.67 9.35
C LEU A 207 1.45 -9.10 9.98
N VAL A 208 1.46 -7.81 10.29
CA VAL A 208 0.31 -7.06 10.78
C VAL A 208 -0.15 -6.14 9.67
N VAL A 209 -1.43 -6.18 9.35
CA VAL A 209 -2.04 -5.29 8.36
C VAL A 209 -3.12 -4.48 9.05
N THR A 210 -2.86 -3.20 9.27
CA THR A 210 -3.86 -2.26 9.77
C THR A 210 -4.59 -1.64 8.59
N THR A 211 -5.89 -1.90 8.49
CA THR A 211 -6.77 -1.41 7.43
C THR A 211 -7.64 -0.28 7.97
N ILE A 212 -7.63 0.84 7.30
CA ILE A 212 -8.43 2.03 7.57
C ILE A 212 -9.35 2.23 6.36
N VAL A 213 -10.66 2.18 6.58
CA VAL A 213 -11.66 2.42 5.54
C VAL A 213 -12.39 3.71 5.84
N GLU A 214 -12.29 4.66 4.93
CA GLU A 214 -13.02 5.91 4.94
C GLU A 214 -14.06 5.87 3.82
N ASP A 215 -15.32 6.04 4.16
CA ASP A 215 -16.42 6.01 3.20
C ASP A 215 -17.42 7.13 3.51
N PRO A 216 -17.44 8.19 2.72
CA PRO A 216 -18.33 9.33 3.00
C PRO A 216 -19.82 9.00 2.90
N ARG A 217 -20.17 7.88 2.26
CA ARG A 217 -21.55 7.43 2.08
C ARG A 217 -22.04 6.56 3.23
N TYR A 218 -21.25 5.55 3.61
CA TYR A 218 -21.72 4.50 4.51
C TYR A 218 -21.14 4.55 5.91
N LEU A 219 -20.04 5.31 6.13
CA LEU A 219 -19.37 5.40 7.41
C LEU A 219 -19.40 6.83 7.97
N GLN A 220 -19.75 6.97 9.27
CA GLN A 220 -19.73 8.26 9.98
C GLN A 220 -18.31 8.70 10.35
N ARG A 221 -17.39 7.75 10.45
CA ARG A 221 -15.97 7.91 10.78
C ARG A 221 -15.20 6.71 10.23
N PRO A 222 -13.85 6.78 10.15
CA PRO A 222 -13.05 5.66 9.67
C PRO A 222 -13.34 4.36 10.43
N PHE A 223 -13.48 3.26 9.70
CA PHE A 223 -13.51 1.92 10.25
C PHE A 223 -12.09 1.38 10.23
N ILE A 224 -11.52 1.12 11.42
CA ILE A 224 -10.12 0.72 11.58
C ILE A 224 -10.07 -0.67 12.19
N VAL A 225 -9.31 -1.55 11.56
CA VAL A 225 -9.11 -2.93 12.02
C VAL A 225 -7.68 -3.37 11.73
N SER A 226 -7.15 -4.28 12.56
CA SER A 226 -5.90 -4.96 12.29
C SER A 226 -6.16 -6.42 11.96
N SER A 227 -5.32 -7.00 11.11
CA SER A 227 -5.34 -8.43 10.78
C SER A 227 -3.93 -8.97 10.90
N HIS A 228 -3.78 -10.12 11.53
CA HIS A 228 -2.49 -10.72 11.82
C HIS A 228 -2.30 -12.00 11.00
N PHE A 229 -1.07 -12.21 10.55
CA PHE A 229 -0.70 -13.38 9.77
C PHE A 229 0.63 -13.93 10.29
N LYS A 230 0.72 -15.23 10.48
CA LYS A 230 1.97 -15.93 10.75
C LYS A 230 2.64 -16.31 9.44
N GLN A 231 3.96 -16.25 9.43
CA GLN A 231 4.74 -16.80 8.32
C GLN A 231 4.42 -18.31 8.20
N ASP A 232 3.97 -18.73 7.01
CA ASP A 232 3.66 -20.13 6.71
C ASP A 232 4.81 -20.78 5.95
N LYS A 233 5.48 -21.71 6.61
CA LYS A 233 6.59 -22.47 6.00
C LYS A 233 6.09 -23.67 5.19
N ASP A 234 4.84 -24.08 5.38
CA ASP A 234 4.24 -25.23 4.70
C ASP A 234 3.39 -24.78 3.50
N VAL A 235 4.06 -24.61 2.38
CA VAL A 235 3.42 -24.18 1.12
C VAL A 235 2.42 -25.19 0.55
N SER A 236 2.45 -26.46 1.02
CA SER A 236 1.53 -27.51 0.56
C SER A 236 0.09 -27.25 1.00
N LYS A 237 -0.10 -26.43 2.03
CA LYS A 237 -1.42 -26.07 2.55
C LYS A 237 -2.14 -24.99 1.75
N TRP A 238 -1.54 -24.49 0.69
CA TRP A 238 -2.20 -23.55 -0.23
C TRP A 238 -3.42 -24.24 -0.86
N ASN A 239 -4.63 -23.71 -0.59
CA ASN A 239 -5.89 -24.32 -0.99
C ASN A 239 -6.84 -23.27 -1.57
N PRO A 240 -6.69 -22.90 -2.86
CA PRO A 240 -7.56 -21.91 -3.49
C PRO A 240 -9.02 -22.34 -3.48
N GLN A 241 -9.87 -21.47 -2.91
CA GLN A 241 -11.31 -21.65 -2.88
C GLN A 241 -12.01 -20.47 -3.55
N PRO A 242 -13.04 -20.68 -4.36
CA PRO A 242 -13.78 -19.57 -4.96
C PRO A 242 -14.48 -18.72 -3.90
N CYS A 243 -14.94 -17.54 -4.33
CA CYS A 243 -15.76 -16.71 -3.47
C CYS A 243 -17.07 -17.41 -3.12
N ALA A 244 -17.49 -17.26 -1.86
CA ALA A 244 -18.82 -17.65 -1.39
C ALA A 244 -19.49 -16.46 -0.69
N ALA A 245 -20.79 -16.26 -0.91
CA ALA A 245 -21.51 -15.15 -0.30
C ALA A 245 -21.65 -15.33 1.23
N VAL A 246 -21.66 -16.57 1.69
CA VAL A 246 -21.69 -17.00 3.11
C VAL A 246 -20.83 -18.24 3.30
N TRP A 247 -20.34 -18.49 4.53
CA TRP A 247 -19.70 -19.74 4.98
C TRP A 247 -19.80 -19.93 6.46
#